data_728e4156272051be11bfd79917d01295
#
_entry.id   728e4156272051be11bfd79917d01295
#
_cell.length_a   1.000
_cell.length_b   1.000
_cell.length_c   1.000
_cell.angle_alpha   90.00
_cell.angle_beta   90.00
_cell.angle_gamma   90.00
#
_symmetry.space_group_name_H-M   'P 1'
#
loop_
_entity.id
_entity.type
_entity.pdbx_description
1 polymer ?
#
loop_
_entity_poly.entity_id
_entity_poly.type
_entity_poly.pdbx_seq_one_letter_code
_entity_poly.pdbx_strand_id
1 'polypeptide(L)'
;MITLKNVVLRRGAKVILDSASVSMNPGEKIGLVGRNGAGKSSLFAMLNGTLHEDGGEFYIPAQWRMAQVAQDMPETEQSATDYVIEGDVVLLAAQAEVTASEESGDGDRMAHAYMELYDAGAHDAQARAQALILGLGFKVSELDNPVNSFSGGWRMRLQLARALMCPSDLLLLDEPTNHLDLDALVWLEAWLQRY
;
A
#
# COMPACT_ATOMS: atom_id res chain seq x y z
N MET A 1 -7.38 11.82 11.50
CA MET A 1 -6.45 12.94 11.33
C MET A 1 -5.10 12.55 11.91
N ILE A 2 -4.04 12.73 11.16
CA ILE A 2 -2.64 12.57 11.64
C ILE A 2 -2.19 13.94 12.17
N THR A 3 -1.47 13.97 13.27
CA THR A 3 -1.01 15.23 13.87
C THR A 3 0.43 15.10 14.33
N LEU A 4 1.25 16.08 13.93
CA LEU A 4 2.58 16.32 14.47
C LEU A 4 2.53 17.63 15.25
N LYS A 5 3.06 17.66 16.48
CA LYS A 5 3.20 18.88 17.30
C LYS A 5 4.61 18.98 17.84
N ASN A 6 5.34 19.97 17.36
CA ASN A 6 6.73 20.23 17.73
C ASN A 6 7.62 18.98 17.62
N VAL A 7 7.37 18.14 16.59
CA VAL A 7 8.09 16.89 16.40
C VAL A 7 9.53 17.15 16.02
N VAL A 8 10.42 16.50 16.74
CA VAL A 8 11.85 16.41 16.43
C VAL A 8 12.12 14.99 15.97
N LEU A 9 12.72 14.83 14.78
CA LEU A 9 13.09 13.54 14.22
C LEU A 9 14.53 13.59 13.80
N ARG A 10 15.32 12.58 14.23
CA ARG A 10 16.73 12.45 13.89
C ARG A 10 17.03 11.12 13.24
N ARG A 11 18.07 11.08 12.44
CA ARG A 11 18.67 9.85 11.94
C ARG A 11 20.17 9.89 12.19
N GLY A 12 20.59 9.26 13.29
CA GLY A 12 21.93 9.44 13.84
C GLY A 12 22.15 10.90 14.27
N ALA A 13 23.22 11.52 13.80
CA ALA A 13 23.54 12.92 14.12
C ALA A 13 22.74 13.96 13.31
N LYS A 14 21.99 13.51 12.27
CA LYS A 14 21.27 14.42 11.37
C LYS A 14 19.88 14.69 11.88
N VAL A 15 19.54 15.98 12.07
CA VAL A 15 18.16 16.43 12.33
C VAL A 15 17.41 16.42 11.00
N ILE A 16 16.30 15.69 10.95
CA ILE A 16 15.39 15.57 9.79
C ILE A 16 14.23 16.55 9.95
N LEU A 17 13.60 16.56 11.12
CA LEU A 17 12.58 17.52 11.51
C LEU A 17 13.03 18.23 12.78
N ASP A 18 12.84 19.53 12.83
CA ASP A 18 13.13 20.38 13.99
C ASP A 18 11.87 21.12 14.39
N SER A 19 11.25 20.68 15.49
CA SER A 19 10.01 21.27 16.04
C SER A 19 8.89 21.40 15.01
N ALA A 20 8.75 20.41 14.12
CA ALA A 20 7.77 20.43 13.04
C ALA A 20 6.35 20.21 13.56
N SER A 21 5.41 21.03 13.10
CA SER A 21 3.99 20.89 13.43
C SER A 21 3.15 20.92 12.17
N VAL A 22 2.33 19.88 11.98
CA VAL A 22 1.42 19.75 10.85
C VAL A 22 0.24 18.86 11.23
N SER A 23 -0.92 19.13 10.65
CA SER A 23 -2.10 18.27 10.73
C SER A 23 -2.51 17.87 9.33
N MET A 24 -2.79 16.58 9.15
CA MET A 24 -3.21 15.97 7.89
C MET A 24 -4.60 15.36 8.09
N ASN A 25 -5.58 15.83 7.32
CA ASN A 25 -6.96 15.38 7.48
C ASN A 25 -7.27 14.19 6.58
N PRO A 26 -8.28 13.38 6.92
CA PRO A 26 -8.77 12.34 6.02
C PRO A 26 -9.17 12.92 4.66
N GLY A 27 -8.83 12.22 3.57
CA GLY A 27 -9.11 12.63 2.20
C GLY A 27 -8.15 13.66 1.61
N GLU A 28 -7.18 14.17 2.39
CA GLU A 28 -6.15 15.07 1.85
C GLU A 28 -5.10 14.28 1.06
N LYS A 29 -4.70 14.86 -0.09
CA LYS A 29 -3.60 14.37 -0.91
C LYS A 29 -2.42 15.30 -0.74
N ILE A 30 -1.34 14.80 -0.15
CA ILE A 30 -0.20 15.61 0.28
C ILE A 30 1.04 15.24 -0.52
N GLY A 31 1.61 16.20 -1.20
CA GLY A 31 2.89 16.07 -1.88
C GLY A 31 4.06 16.42 -0.96
N LEU A 32 4.91 15.43 -0.65
CA LEU A 32 6.14 15.64 0.10
C LEU A 32 7.31 15.94 -0.84
N VAL A 33 7.78 17.18 -0.84
CA VAL A 33 8.83 17.65 -1.75
C VAL A 33 10.11 17.95 -0.97
N GLY A 34 11.25 17.57 -1.53
CA GLY A 34 12.56 17.84 -0.95
C GLY A 34 13.68 17.17 -1.75
N ARG A 35 14.91 17.67 -1.57
CA ARG A 35 16.11 17.09 -2.22
C ARG A 35 16.33 15.64 -1.76
N ASN A 36 17.06 14.86 -2.56
CA ASN A 36 17.50 13.54 -2.15
C ASN A 36 18.33 13.65 -0.85
N GLY A 37 18.06 12.74 0.10
CA GLY A 37 18.66 12.79 1.42
C GLY A 37 18.09 13.86 2.37
N ALA A 38 17.02 14.59 1.99
CA ALA A 38 16.37 15.55 2.88
C ALA A 38 15.64 14.89 4.07
N GLY A 39 15.30 13.60 3.96
CA GLY A 39 14.64 12.86 5.03
C GLY A 39 13.20 12.43 4.71
N LYS A 40 12.77 12.50 3.44
CA LYS A 40 11.43 12.05 3.02
C LYS A 40 11.12 10.62 3.49
N SER A 41 12.03 9.68 3.19
CA SER A 41 11.87 8.27 3.62
C SER A 41 11.94 8.10 5.14
N SER A 42 12.63 9.01 5.88
CA SER A 42 12.64 8.99 7.35
C SER A 42 11.30 9.45 7.93
N LEU A 43 10.64 10.43 7.29
CA LEU A 43 9.27 10.81 7.65
C LEU A 43 8.30 9.65 7.39
N PHE A 44 8.43 8.95 6.25
CA PHE A 44 7.62 7.76 5.97
C PHE A 44 7.88 6.64 6.97
N ALA A 45 9.14 6.44 7.38
CA ALA A 45 9.50 5.49 8.43
C ALA A 45 8.89 5.86 9.81
N MET A 46 8.72 7.15 10.10
CA MET A 46 8.01 7.59 11.28
C MET A 46 6.49 7.34 11.14
N LEU A 47 5.92 7.66 9.98
CA LEU A 47 4.49 7.43 9.74
C LEU A 47 4.12 5.94 9.80
N ASN A 48 4.98 5.05 9.32
CA ASN A 48 4.75 3.60 9.36
C ASN A 48 5.21 2.92 10.67
N GLY A 49 5.70 3.70 11.65
CA GLY A 49 6.07 3.22 12.97
C GLY A 49 7.43 2.50 13.06
N THR A 50 8.24 2.48 11.98
CA THR A 50 9.58 1.88 12.00
C THR A 50 10.64 2.82 12.56
N LEU A 51 10.33 4.11 12.66
CA LEU A 51 11.16 5.13 13.31
C LEU A 51 10.27 5.94 14.25
N HIS A 52 10.78 6.26 15.44
CA HIS A 52 10.08 7.07 16.42
C HIS A 52 10.65 8.48 16.49
N GLU A 53 9.83 9.43 16.88
CA GLU A 53 10.22 10.80 17.15
C GLU A 53 11.17 10.89 18.35
N ASP A 54 12.14 11.81 18.30
CA ASP A 54 13.05 12.11 19.42
C ASP A 54 12.43 13.12 20.38
N GLY A 55 11.37 13.81 20.00
CA GLY A 55 10.65 14.78 20.82
C GLY A 55 9.40 15.32 20.13
N GLY A 56 8.56 15.99 20.91
CA GLY A 56 7.24 16.44 20.47
C GLY A 56 6.17 15.38 20.62
N GLU A 57 5.04 15.55 19.94
CA GLU A 57 3.92 14.62 19.95
C GLU A 57 3.59 14.21 18.52
N PHE A 58 3.54 12.91 18.27
CA PHE A 58 3.07 12.33 17.02
C PHE A 58 1.85 11.45 17.28
N TYR A 59 0.80 11.65 16.51
CA TYR A 59 -0.42 10.87 16.57
C TYR A 59 -0.89 10.43 15.20
N ILE A 60 -1.18 9.14 15.08
CA ILE A 60 -1.89 8.52 13.98
C ILE A 60 -2.98 7.60 14.55
N PRO A 61 -4.22 7.58 14.03
CA PRO A 61 -5.26 6.69 14.54
C PRO A 61 -4.84 5.22 14.42
N ALA A 62 -4.85 4.51 15.54
CA ALA A 62 -4.39 3.11 15.61
C ALA A 62 -5.19 2.14 14.72
N GLN A 63 -6.45 2.48 14.41
CA GLN A 63 -7.32 1.69 13.55
C GLN A 63 -7.08 1.94 12.05
N TRP A 64 -6.26 2.94 11.68
CA TRP A 64 -6.00 3.20 10.27
C TRP A 64 -5.14 2.11 9.65
N ARG A 65 -5.60 1.60 8.53
CA ARG A 65 -4.82 0.69 7.70
C ARG A 65 -3.89 1.52 6.83
N MET A 66 -2.65 1.09 6.80
CA MET A 66 -1.61 1.76 6.03
C MET A 66 -1.16 0.86 4.88
N ALA A 67 -1.09 1.42 3.69
CA ALA A 67 -0.43 0.82 2.55
C ALA A 67 0.82 1.61 2.20
N GLN A 68 1.88 0.88 1.86
CA GLN A 68 3.14 1.45 1.40
C GLN A 68 3.72 0.57 0.29
N VAL A 69 4.32 1.18 -0.71
CA VAL A 69 5.07 0.43 -1.73
C VAL A 69 6.34 -0.13 -1.07
N ALA A 70 6.49 -1.44 -1.09
CA ALA A 70 7.72 -2.07 -0.61
C ALA A 70 8.89 -1.72 -1.53
N GLN A 71 10.08 -1.53 -0.94
CA GLN A 71 11.28 -1.15 -1.67
C GLN A 71 12.02 -2.37 -2.24
N ASP A 72 11.74 -3.56 -1.69
CA ASP A 72 12.36 -4.80 -2.15
C ASP A 72 11.71 -5.28 -3.45
N MET A 73 12.55 -5.73 -4.36
CA MET A 73 12.08 -6.26 -5.64
C MET A 73 11.43 -7.63 -5.42
N PRO A 74 10.17 -7.83 -5.86
CA PRO A 74 9.51 -9.11 -5.66
C PRO A 74 10.14 -10.20 -6.53
N GLU A 75 10.36 -11.38 -5.91
CA GLU A 75 10.84 -12.58 -6.57
C GLU A 75 9.91 -13.74 -6.22
N THR A 76 8.96 -14.04 -7.10
CA THR A 76 7.98 -15.10 -6.92
C THR A 76 7.54 -15.66 -8.27
N GLU A 77 7.15 -16.95 -8.27
CA GLU A 77 6.55 -17.64 -9.41
C GLU A 77 5.03 -17.42 -9.52
N GLN A 78 4.43 -16.66 -8.59
CA GLN A 78 3.01 -16.33 -8.65
C GLN A 78 2.70 -15.53 -9.92
N SER A 79 1.47 -15.64 -10.42
CA SER A 79 0.99 -14.78 -11.49
C SER A 79 0.97 -13.32 -11.06
N ALA A 80 1.10 -12.40 -12.01
CA ALA A 80 1.01 -10.97 -11.73
C ALA A 80 -0.33 -10.61 -11.05
N THR A 81 -1.42 -11.24 -11.48
CA THR A 81 -2.76 -11.04 -10.89
C THR A 81 -2.80 -11.50 -9.44
N ASP A 82 -2.38 -12.73 -9.13
CA ASP A 82 -2.42 -13.28 -7.76
C ASP A 82 -1.53 -12.48 -6.83
N TYR A 83 -0.33 -12.11 -7.30
CA TYR A 83 0.60 -11.28 -6.55
C TYR A 83 -0.01 -9.93 -6.13
N VAL A 84 -0.76 -9.29 -7.03
CA VAL A 84 -1.42 -8.00 -6.74
C VAL A 84 -2.61 -8.19 -5.80
N ILE A 85 -3.41 -9.26 -5.97
CA ILE A 85 -4.52 -9.59 -5.05
C ILE A 85 -4.05 -9.70 -3.61
N GLU A 86 -2.88 -10.30 -3.37
CA GLU A 86 -2.29 -10.40 -2.02
C GLU A 86 -1.97 -9.04 -1.36
N GLY A 87 -2.06 -7.93 -2.08
CA GLY A 87 -2.03 -6.59 -1.51
C GLY A 87 -3.26 -6.27 -0.66
N ASP A 88 -4.39 -6.92 -0.92
CA ASP A 88 -5.62 -6.76 -0.14
C ASP A 88 -5.59 -7.61 1.13
N VAL A 89 -4.98 -7.07 2.18
CA VAL A 89 -4.80 -7.75 3.47
C VAL A 89 -6.14 -8.09 4.16
N VAL A 90 -7.21 -7.34 3.86
CA VAL A 90 -8.55 -7.61 4.40
C VAL A 90 -9.13 -8.85 3.74
N LEU A 91 -9.00 -8.93 2.42
CA LEU A 91 -9.42 -10.10 1.66
C LEU A 91 -8.65 -11.36 2.09
N LEU A 92 -7.32 -11.26 2.24
CA LEU A 92 -6.50 -12.39 2.71
C LEU A 92 -6.91 -12.86 4.10
N ALA A 93 -7.17 -11.94 5.02
CA ALA A 93 -7.64 -12.29 6.36
C ALA A 93 -9.00 -12.99 6.32
N ALA A 94 -9.93 -12.50 5.50
CA ALA A 94 -11.25 -13.12 5.34
C ALA A 94 -11.16 -14.52 4.69
N GLN A 95 -10.28 -14.72 3.72
CA GLN A 95 -10.02 -16.04 3.11
C GLN A 95 -9.45 -17.03 4.13
N ALA A 96 -8.49 -16.58 4.96
CA ALA A 96 -7.92 -17.40 6.01
C ALA A 96 -8.97 -17.79 7.07
N GLU A 97 -9.88 -16.87 7.44
CA GLU A 97 -10.96 -17.16 8.38
C GLU A 97 -11.98 -18.15 7.80
N VAL A 98 -12.30 -18.08 6.51
CA VAL A 98 -13.15 -19.10 5.85
C VAL A 98 -12.49 -20.47 6.00
N THR A 99 -11.22 -20.62 5.65
CA THR A 99 -10.50 -21.87 5.77
C THR A 99 -10.52 -22.42 7.21
N ALA A 100 -10.22 -21.56 8.19
CA ALA A 100 -10.21 -21.93 9.61
C ALA A 100 -11.63 -22.31 10.12
N SER A 101 -12.67 -21.64 9.62
CA SER A 101 -14.06 -21.94 10.01
C SER A 101 -14.52 -23.28 9.45
N GLU A 102 -14.15 -23.62 8.22
CA GLU A 102 -14.43 -24.92 7.59
C GLU A 102 -13.77 -26.06 8.36
N GLU A 103 -12.50 -25.89 8.76
CA GLU A 103 -11.77 -26.88 9.57
C GLU A 103 -12.42 -27.10 10.95
N SER A 104 -13.03 -26.05 11.52
CA SER A 104 -13.70 -26.15 12.82
C SER A 104 -15.04 -26.89 12.78
N GLY A 105 -15.70 -26.92 11.62
CA GLY A 105 -17.04 -27.49 11.44
C GLY A 105 -18.16 -26.69 12.14
N ASP A 106 -17.89 -25.47 12.60
CA ASP A 106 -18.86 -24.59 13.26
C ASP A 106 -19.66 -23.83 12.18
N GLY A 107 -20.94 -24.16 12.03
CA GLY A 107 -21.82 -23.59 11.01
C GLY A 107 -22.05 -22.08 11.16
N ASP A 108 -22.17 -21.59 12.38
CA ASP A 108 -22.37 -20.15 12.62
C ASP A 108 -21.10 -19.36 12.30
N ARG A 109 -19.94 -19.86 12.70
CA ARG A 109 -18.63 -19.29 12.35
C ARG A 109 -18.42 -19.27 10.84
N MET A 110 -18.76 -20.37 10.14
CA MET A 110 -18.67 -20.44 8.68
C MET A 110 -19.55 -19.39 8.00
N ALA A 111 -20.80 -19.23 8.46
CA ALA A 111 -21.71 -18.24 7.90
C ALA A 111 -21.15 -16.81 8.04
N HIS A 112 -20.60 -16.47 9.20
CA HIS A 112 -19.94 -15.18 9.41
C HIS A 112 -18.71 -15.00 8.53
N ALA A 113 -17.84 -16.00 8.45
CA ALA A 113 -16.62 -15.94 7.64
C ALA A 113 -16.92 -15.72 6.14
N TYR A 114 -17.96 -16.38 5.60
CA TYR A 114 -18.37 -16.16 4.23
C TYR A 114 -18.99 -14.78 4.00
N MET A 115 -19.71 -14.21 4.98
CA MET A 115 -20.18 -12.83 4.91
C MET A 115 -19.02 -11.84 4.89
N GLU A 116 -18.02 -12.01 5.78
CA GLU A 116 -16.81 -11.18 5.80
C GLU A 116 -16.02 -11.28 4.48
N LEU A 117 -15.92 -12.48 3.90
CA LEU A 117 -15.29 -12.70 2.61
C LEU A 117 -16.02 -11.95 1.47
N TYR A 118 -17.34 -11.97 1.49
CA TYR A 118 -18.15 -11.22 0.53
C TYR A 118 -17.96 -9.71 0.70
N ASP A 119 -17.99 -9.21 1.93
CA ASP A 119 -17.81 -7.79 2.27
C ASP A 119 -16.38 -7.30 1.96
N ALA A 120 -15.38 -8.19 2.05
CA ALA A 120 -14.02 -7.92 1.60
C ALA A 120 -13.87 -7.81 0.08
N GLY A 121 -14.95 -8.04 -0.70
CA GLY A 121 -14.93 -7.91 -2.15
C GLY A 121 -14.22 -9.05 -2.87
N ALA A 122 -14.31 -10.28 -2.36
CA ALA A 122 -13.72 -11.46 -2.99
C ALA A 122 -14.24 -11.68 -4.42
N HIS A 123 -15.52 -11.32 -4.67
CA HIS A 123 -16.18 -11.51 -5.94
C HIS A 123 -15.63 -10.67 -7.10
N ASP A 124 -14.98 -9.54 -6.81
CA ASP A 124 -14.41 -8.63 -7.81
C ASP A 124 -12.89 -8.40 -7.68
N ALA A 125 -12.25 -9.05 -6.70
CA ALA A 125 -10.84 -8.88 -6.39
C ALA A 125 -9.93 -9.07 -7.60
N GLN A 126 -10.19 -10.11 -8.41
CA GLN A 126 -9.45 -10.37 -9.63
C GLN A 126 -9.59 -9.23 -10.64
N ALA A 127 -10.81 -8.74 -10.85
CA ALA A 127 -11.05 -7.64 -11.78
C ALA A 127 -10.39 -6.34 -11.31
N ARG A 128 -10.42 -6.05 -10.01
CA ARG A 128 -9.73 -4.90 -9.41
C ARG A 128 -8.22 -4.98 -9.59
N ALA A 129 -7.61 -6.14 -9.29
CA ALA A 129 -6.18 -6.36 -9.48
C ALA A 129 -5.77 -6.21 -10.94
N GLN A 130 -6.50 -6.83 -11.86
CA GLN A 130 -6.24 -6.73 -13.30
C GLN A 130 -6.38 -5.28 -13.81
N ALA A 131 -7.36 -4.53 -13.34
CA ALA A 131 -7.52 -3.12 -13.70
C ALA A 131 -6.33 -2.26 -13.25
N LEU A 132 -5.77 -2.53 -12.07
CA LEU A 132 -4.55 -1.86 -11.58
C LEU A 132 -3.34 -2.21 -12.44
N ILE A 133 -3.14 -3.49 -12.76
CA ILE A 133 -2.03 -3.98 -13.58
C ILE A 133 -2.08 -3.36 -14.97
N LEU A 134 -3.24 -3.43 -15.64
CA LEU A 134 -3.43 -2.87 -16.98
C LEU A 134 -3.25 -1.35 -16.99
N GLY A 135 -3.75 -0.65 -15.97
CA GLY A 135 -3.55 0.79 -15.82
C GLY A 135 -2.10 1.21 -15.68
N LEU A 136 -1.25 0.35 -15.13
CA LEU A 136 0.19 0.57 -15.05
C LEU A 136 0.97 0.13 -16.30
N GLY A 137 0.27 -0.16 -17.40
CA GLY A 137 0.84 -0.36 -18.73
C GLY A 137 1.11 -1.81 -19.14
N PHE A 138 0.71 -2.79 -18.34
CA PHE A 138 0.80 -4.21 -18.72
C PHE A 138 -0.24 -4.58 -19.78
N LYS A 139 0.01 -5.65 -20.50
CA LYS A 139 -0.92 -6.21 -21.50
C LYS A 139 -1.79 -7.28 -20.87
N VAL A 140 -2.95 -7.51 -21.45
CA VAL A 140 -3.86 -8.59 -21.03
C VAL A 140 -3.18 -9.96 -21.05
N SER A 141 -2.30 -10.22 -22.04
CA SER A 141 -1.54 -11.48 -22.15
C SER A 141 -0.47 -11.66 -21.06
N GLU A 142 -0.21 -10.65 -20.24
CA GLU A 142 0.82 -10.66 -19.21
C GLU A 142 0.25 -10.87 -17.80
N LEU A 143 -1.08 -10.82 -17.65
CA LEU A 143 -1.76 -10.91 -16.35
C LEU A 143 -1.47 -12.22 -15.58
N ASP A 144 -1.31 -13.32 -16.31
CA ASP A 144 -1.06 -14.64 -15.75
C ASP A 144 0.45 -15.02 -15.77
N ASN A 145 1.31 -14.14 -16.27
CA ASN A 145 2.74 -14.39 -16.28
C ASN A 145 3.32 -14.35 -14.85
N PRO A 146 4.33 -15.18 -14.55
CA PRO A 146 5.01 -15.15 -13.27
C PRO A 146 5.71 -13.81 -13.03
N VAL A 147 5.66 -13.29 -11.79
CA VAL A 147 6.29 -12.01 -11.43
C VAL A 147 7.77 -11.96 -11.79
N ASN A 148 8.51 -13.06 -11.56
CA ASN A 148 9.94 -13.14 -11.84
C ASN A 148 10.28 -13.17 -13.34
N SER A 149 9.32 -13.38 -14.24
CA SER A 149 9.51 -13.28 -15.69
C SER A 149 9.65 -11.83 -16.17
N PHE A 150 9.26 -10.87 -15.36
CA PHE A 150 9.32 -9.45 -15.70
C PHE A 150 10.67 -8.82 -15.36
N SER A 151 11.04 -7.77 -16.09
CA SER A 151 12.22 -6.96 -15.75
C SER A 151 12.01 -6.21 -14.42
N GLY A 152 13.12 -5.74 -13.80
CA GLY A 152 13.05 -5.06 -12.51
C GLY A 152 12.07 -3.88 -12.47
N GLY A 153 12.06 -3.04 -13.50
CA GLY A 153 11.12 -1.91 -13.58
C GLY A 153 9.66 -2.34 -13.64
N TRP A 154 9.34 -3.42 -14.35
CA TRP A 154 8.00 -3.99 -14.40
C TRP A 154 7.60 -4.65 -13.08
N ARG A 155 8.53 -5.34 -12.42
CA ARG A 155 8.28 -5.88 -11.05
C ARG A 155 7.98 -4.76 -10.05
N MET A 156 8.66 -3.61 -10.14
CA MET A 156 8.34 -2.46 -9.30
C MET A 156 6.97 -1.85 -9.60
N ARG A 157 6.50 -1.90 -10.85
CA ARG A 157 5.11 -1.54 -11.18
C ARG A 157 4.10 -2.51 -10.55
N LEU A 158 4.39 -3.81 -10.49
CA LEU A 158 3.56 -4.79 -9.77
C LEU A 158 3.56 -4.53 -8.26
N GLN A 159 4.69 -4.13 -7.66
CA GLN A 159 4.74 -3.68 -6.26
C GLN A 159 3.83 -2.47 -6.03
N LEU A 160 3.83 -1.51 -6.94
CA LEU A 160 2.91 -0.38 -6.88
C LEU A 160 1.46 -0.85 -6.97
N ALA A 161 1.10 -1.69 -7.96
CA ALA A 161 -0.24 -2.25 -8.10
C ALA A 161 -0.70 -2.96 -6.82
N ARG A 162 0.18 -3.76 -6.21
CA ARG A 162 -0.08 -4.45 -4.94
C ARG A 162 -0.37 -3.47 -3.80
N ALA A 163 0.38 -2.39 -3.68
CA ALA A 163 0.12 -1.35 -2.68
C ALA A 163 -1.22 -0.63 -2.93
N LEU A 164 -1.56 -0.37 -4.19
CA LEU A 164 -2.84 0.25 -4.57
C LEU A 164 -4.05 -0.69 -4.38
N MET A 165 -3.82 -2.01 -4.37
CA MET A 165 -4.88 -3.00 -4.11
C MET A 165 -5.31 -3.02 -2.64
N CYS A 166 -4.44 -2.60 -1.73
CA CYS A 166 -4.72 -2.55 -0.29
C CYS A 166 -5.78 -1.48 0.02
N PRO A 167 -6.93 -1.84 0.60
CA PRO A 167 -7.87 -0.85 1.12
C PRO A 167 -7.24 -0.15 2.33
N SER A 168 -6.77 1.08 2.15
CA SER A 168 -6.01 1.78 3.18
C SER A 168 -6.58 3.17 3.49
N ASP A 169 -6.43 3.57 4.76
CA ASP A 169 -6.78 4.90 5.26
C ASP A 169 -5.62 5.88 5.10
N LEU A 170 -4.39 5.34 4.96
CA LEU A 170 -3.18 6.08 4.63
C LEU A 170 -2.36 5.32 3.59
N LEU A 171 -2.17 5.92 2.43
CA LEU A 171 -1.32 5.40 1.36
C LEU A 171 -0.02 6.21 1.30
N LEU A 172 1.11 5.54 1.49
CA LEU A 172 2.45 6.14 1.42
C LEU A 172 3.14 5.72 0.12
N LEU A 173 3.40 6.70 -0.74
CA LEU A 173 4.07 6.50 -2.01
C LEU A 173 5.43 7.22 -2.01
N ASP A 174 6.52 6.46 -1.91
CA ASP A 174 7.89 7.00 -2.01
C ASP A 174 8.37 6.90 -3.45
N GLU A 175 8.52 8.04 -4.11
CA GLU A 175 8.94 8.17 -5.51
C GLU A 175 8.18 7.24 -6.49
N PRO A 176 6.83 7.23 -6.46
CA PRO A 176 6.02 6.26 -7.22
C PRO A 176 6.13 6.42 -8.73
N THR A 177 6.70 7.53 -9.18
CA THR A 177 6.90 7.85 -10.60
C THR A 177 8.13 7.16 -11.21
N ASN A 178 9.03 6.64 -10.36
CA ASN A 178 10.17 5.88 -10.85
C ASN A 178 9.67 4.63 -11.60
N HIS A 179 10.26 4.38 -12.76
CA HIS A 179 9.92 3.24 -13.63
C HIS A 179 8.55 3.32 -14.34
N LEU A 180 7.80 4.42 -14.23
CA LEU A 180 6.56 4.64 -14.97
C LEU A 180 6.85 5.45 -16.25
N ASP A 181 6.19 5.06 -17.35
CA ASP A 181 6.08 5.89 -18.54
C ASP A 181 4.96 6.93 -18.37
N LEU A 182 4.82 7.81 -19.38
CA LEU A 182 3.85 8.91 -19.30
C LEU A 182 2.41 8.43 -19.17
N ASP A 183 2.06 7.36 -19.88
CA ASP A 183 0.68 6.82 -19.87
C ASP A 183 0.33 6.25 -18.49
N ALA A 184 1.24 5.48 -17.89
CA ALA A 184 1.08 4.96 -16.53
C ALA A 184 1.06 6.08 -15.47
N LEU A 185 1.82 7.17 -15.67
CA LEU A 185 1.78 8.34 -14.79
C LEU A 185 0.42 9.05 -14.84
N VAL A 186 -0.10 9.30 -16.03
CA VAL A 186 -1.43 9.94 -16.20
C VAL A 186 -2.53 9.06 -15.61
N TRP A 187 -2.44 7.75 -15.81
CA TRP A 187 -3.37 6.82 -15.21
C TRP A 187 -3.30 6.83 -13.67
N LEU A 188 -2.09 6.78 -13.11
CA LEU A 188 -1.87 6.81 -11.66
C LEU A 188 -2.41 8.11 -11.05
N GLU A 189 -2.17 9.25 -11.68
CA GLU A 189 -2.73 10.54 -11.24
C GLU A 189 -4.26 10.49 -11.20
N ALA A 190 -4.89 10.03 -12.28
CA ALA A 190 -6.35 9.90 -12.35
C ALA A 190 -6.91 8.92 -11.32
N TRP A 191 -6.18 7.84 -11.02
CA TRP A 191 -6.54 6.88 -9.98
C TRP A 191 -6.45 7.52 -8.58
N LEU A 192 -5.34 8.21 -8.29
CA LEU A 192 -5.15 8.89 -7.00
C LEU A 192 -6.17 9.99 -6.74
N GLN A 193 -6.69 10.65 -7.79
CA GLN A 193 -7.72 11.66 -7.62
C GLN A 193 -9.05 11.08 -7.11
N ARG A 194 -9.31 9.80 -7.38
CA ARG A 194 -10.53 9.09 -6.97
C ARG A 194 -10.39 8.30 -5.68
N TYR A 195 -9.15 8.11 -5.25
CA TYR A 195 -8.78 7.38 -4.04
C TYR A 195 -9.19 8.09 -2.74
#